data_3d02ecd3f8bdf226464bfc24e3668671
#
_entry.id   3d02ecd3f8bdf226464bfc24e3668671
#
_cell.length_a   1.000
_cell.length_b   1.000
_cell.length_c   1.000
_cell.angle_alpha   90.00
_cell.angle_beta   90.00
_cell.angle_gamma   90.00
#
_symmetry.space_group_name_H-M   'P 1'
#
loop_
_entity.id
_entity.type
_entity.pdbx_description
1 polymer ?
#
loop_
_entity_poly.entity_id
_entity_poly.type
_entity_poly.pdbx_seq_one_letter_code
_entity_poly.pdbx_strand_id
1 'polypeptide(L)'
;MLREFVEQKHYKFAAEAPDWKEAIRMSCESLEADGTIEANYKEDIVACVEKYGPYIVLMPNIAMPHSQEGAEGVHKTRIGFMKLDKPVSFDPEDPEKDAQLFFTLASCNPEQHMNNMVRLSELLMNEEVVAALLKAETPEDLLEIQKQYLD
;
A
#
# COMPACT_ATOMS: atom_id res chain seq x y z
N MET A 1 11.26 7.30 -3.17
CA MET A 1 10.33 6.19 -2.91
C MET A 1 9.59 5.72 -4.16
N LEU A 2 8.98 6.62 -4.91
CA LEU A 2 8.23 6.22 -6.11
C LEU A 2 9.11 5.59 -7.18
N ARG A 3 10.31 6.13 -7.38
CA ARG A 3 11.28 5.55 -8.32
C ARG A 3 11.63 4.10 -7.95
N GLU A 4 11.77 3.83 -6.66
CA GLU A 4 12.06 2.49 -6.15
C GLU A 4 10.93 1.51 -6.44
N PHE A 5 9.67 1.96 -6.34
CA PHE A 5 8.53 1.13 -6.71
C PHE A 5 8.64 0.67 -8.16
N VAL A 6 8.99 1.59 -9.05
CA VAL A 6 9.11 1.28 -10.48
C VAL A 6 10.30 0.34 -10.74
N GLU A 7 11.47 0.67 -10.20
CA GLU A 7 12.69 -0.10 -10.41
C GLU A 7 12.58 -1.53 -9.87
N GLN A 8 11.94 -1.70 -8.71
CA GLN A 8 11.79 -3.00 -8.07
C GLN A 8 10.50 -3.72 -8.47
N LYS A 9 9.68 -3.08 -9.28
CA LYS A 9 8.36 -3.59 -9.71
C LYS A 9 7.41 -3.86 -8.55
N HIS A 10 7.50 -3.03 -7.52
CA HIS A 10 6.61 -3.08 -6.36
C HIS A 10 5.41 -2.17 -6.56
N TYR A 11 4.70 -2.34 -7.67
CA TYR A 11 3.52 -1.53 -7.99
C TYR A 11 2.44 -2.37 -8.66
N LYS A 12 1.22 -1.88 -8.57
CA LYS A 12 0.07 -2.43 -9.28
C LYS A 12 -0.93 -1.32 -9.57
N PHE A 13 -1.46 -1.31 -10.78
CA PHE A 13 -2.58 -0.44 -11.16
C PHE A 13 -3.73 -1.33 -11.57
N ALA A 14 -4.92 -1.08 -11.00
CA ALA A 14 -6.11 -1.85 -11.32
C ALA A 14 -7.34 -0.94 -11.36
N ALA A 15 -8.37 -1.34 -12.11
CA ALA A 15 -9.59 -0.56 -12.20
C ALA A 15 -10.35 -0.55 -10.89
N GLU A 16 -10.53 -1.73 -10.29
CA GLU A 16 -11.29 -1.88 -9.05
C GLU A 16 -10.97 -3.21 -8.38
N ALA A 17 -11.42 -3.36 -7.14
CA ALA A 17 -11.39 -4.63 -6.42
C ALA A 17 -12.83 -4.99 -6.03
N PRO A 18 -13.20 -6.29 -6.03
CA PRO A 18 -14.58 -6.71 -5.68
C PRO A 18 -14.98 -6.37 -4.26
N ASP A 19 -14.01 -6.42 -3.33
CA ASP A 19 -14.22 -6.13 -1.91
C ASP A 19 -12.87 -5.79 -1.27
N TRP A 20 -12.91 -5.41 0.01
CA TRP A 20 -11.70 -5.03 0.73
C TRP A 20 -10.73 -6.19 0.96
N LYS A 21 -11.23 -7.41 1.11
CA LYS A 21 -10.36 -8.58 1.28
C LYS A 21 -9.52 -8.82 0.04
N GLU A 22 -10.17 -8.80 -1.11
CA GLU A 22 -9.47 -8.97 -2.38
C GLU A 22 -8.54 -7.79 -2.67
N ALA A 23 -8.94 -6.58 -2.29
CA ALA A 23 -8.05 -5.42 -2.42
C ALA A 23 -6.74 -5.61 -1.65
N ILE A 24 -6.81 -6.11 -0.42
CA ILE A 24 -5.61 -6.44 0.36
C ILE A 24 -4.76 -7.47 -0.37
N ARG A 25 -5.35 -8.54 -0.87
CA ARG A 25 -4.64 -9.59 -1.59
C ARG A 25 -3.95 -9.05 -2.84
N MET A 26 -4.68 -8.24 -3.62
CA MET A 26 -4.12 -7.59 -4.81
C MET A 26 -2.94 -6.68 -4.47
N SER A 27 -3.03 -5.94 -3.37
CA SER A 27 -1.97 -5.04 -2.94
C SER A 27 -0.67 -5.76 -2.55
N CYS A 28 -0.75 -7.03 -2.27
CA CYS A 28 0.39 -7.87 -1.89
C CYS A 28 1.05 -8.59 -3.07
N GLU A 29 0.42 -8.62 -4.24
CA GLU A 29 0.90 -9.40 -5.38
C GLU A 29 2.34 -9.12 -5.77
N SER A 30 2.72 -7.85 -5.86
CA SER A 30 4.07 -7.49 -6.30
C SER A 30 5.15 -7.91 -5.30
N LEU A 31 4.85 -7.83 -4.01
CA LEU A 31 5.78 -8.25 -2.97
C LEU A 31 5.87 -9.77 -2.87
N GLU A 32 4.78 -10.45 -3.13
CA GLU A 32 4.75 -11.91 -3.18
C GLU A 32 5.55 -12.43 -4.38
N ALA A 33 5.42 -11.76 -5.52
CA ALA A 33 6.08 -12.16 -6.77
C ALA A 33 7.60 -12.17 -6.68
N ASP A 34 8.21 -11.26 -5.88
CA ASP A 34 9.67 -11.20 -5.76
C ASP A 34 10.21 -11.89 -4.49
N GLY A 35 9.33 -12.57 -3.75
CA GLY A 35 9.73 -13.28 -2.54
C GLY A 35 9.90 -12.41 -1.30
N THR A 36 9.50 -11.15 -1.35
CA THR A 36 9.51 -10.27 -0.17
C THR A 36 8.62 -10.83 0.93
N ILE A 37 7.44 -11.34 0.55
CA ILE A 37 6.50 -11.98 1.46
C ILE A 37 6.05 -13.33 0.91
N GLU A 38 5.63 -14.21 1.82
CA GLU A 38 4.96 -15.47 1.47
C GLU A 38 3.45 -15.26 1.46
N ALA A 39 2.73 -16.20 0.84
CA ALA A 39 1.27 -16.11 0.67
C ALA A 39 0.49 -15.98 1.99
N ASN A 40 1.01 -16.50 3.10
CA ASN A 40 0.34 -16.41 4.39
C ASN A 40 0.23 -14.98 4.90
N TYR A 41 1.18 -14.10 4.55
CA TYR A 41 1.20 -12.73 5.09
C TYR A 41 -0.05 -11.95 4.68
N LYS A 42 -0.47 -12.02 3.43
CA LYS A 42 -1.70 -11.33 2.98
C LYS A 42 -2.94 -11.85 3.70
N GLU A 43 -3.02 -13.15 3.96
CA GLU A 43 -4.14 -13.73 4.69
C GLU A 43 -4.11 -13.33 6.16
N ASP A 44 -2.94 -13.17 6.74
CA ASP A 44 -2.78 -12.66 8.10
C ASP A 44 -3.28 -11.22 8.21
N ILE A 45 -3.02 -10.38 7.20
CA ILE A 45 -3.53 -9.01 7.15
C ILE A 45 -5.05 -9.02 7.10
N VAL A 46 -5.63 -9.83 6.24
CA VAL A 46 -7.10 -9.96 6.12
C VAL A 46 -7.70 -10.37 7.47
N ALA A 47 -7.13 -11.37 8.12
CA ALA A 47 -7.61 -11.83 9.42
C ALA A 47 -7.51 -10.73 10.49
N CYS A 48 -6.42 -9.95 10.48
CA CYS A 48 -6.27 -8.83 11.41
C CYS A 48 -7.34 -7.75 11.20
N VAL A 49 -7.65 -7.43 9.95
CA VAL A 49 -8.69 -6.44 9.65
C VAL A 49 -10.07 -6.95 10.10
N GLU A 50 -10.36 -8.23 9.91
CA GLU A 50 -11.61 -8.83 10.43
C GLU A 50 -11.70 -8.73 11.95
N LYS A 51 -10.58 -8.96 12.64
CA LYS A 51 -10.52 -8.98 14.10
C LYS A 51 -10.54 -7.58 14.73
N TYR A 52 -9.77 -6.64 14.16
CA TYR A 52 -9.54 -5.32 14.75
C TYR A 52 -10.27 -4.18 14.04
N GLY A 53 -10.99 -4.46 12.95
CA GLY A 53 -11.60 -3.43 12.11
C GLY A 53 -10.60 -2.85 11.10
N PRO A 54 -11.00 -1.83 10.33
CA PRO A 54 -10.19 -1.28 9.24
C PRO A 54 -9.06 -0.36 9.71
N TYR A 55 -8.23 -0.83 10.63
CA TYR A 55 -7.10 -0.07 11.18
C TYR A 55 -6.09 0.36 10.14
N ILE A 56 -6.06 -0.31 8.98
CA ILE A 56 -5.10 0.01 7.92
C ILE A 56 -5.46 1.28 7.15
N VAL A 57 -6.71 1.74 7.24
CA VAL A 57 -7.13 2.99 6.58
C VAL A 57 -6.94 4.14 7.56
N LEU A 58 -5.78 4.80 7.49
CA LEU A 58 -5.39 5.85 8.44
C LEU A 58 -5.92 7.22 8.06
N MET A 59 -6.22 7.44 6.79
CA MET A 59 -6.79 8.68 6.28
C MET A 59 -7.65 8.38 5.07
N PRO A 60 -8.58 9.25 4.67
CA PRO A 60 -9.43 8.99 3.51
C PRO A 60 -8.61 8.68 2.26
N ASN A 61 -9.04 7.68 1.50
CA ASN A 61 -8.45 7.21 0.25
C ASN A 61 -7.13 6.44 0.38
N ILE A 62 -6.54 6.33 1.55
CA ILE A 62 -5.21 5.71 1.71
C ILE A 62 -5.25 4.58 2.72
N ALA A 63 -4.83 3.39 2.27
CA ALA A 63 -4.68 2.21 3.13
C ALA A 63 -3.22 1.80 3.19
N MET A 64 -2.80 1.33 4.37
CA MET A 64 -1.46 0.79 4.60
C MET A 64 -1.59 -0.65 5.12
N PRO A 65 -1.82 -1.63 4.24
CA PRO A 65 -1.96 -3.02 4.68
C PRO A 65 -0.73 -3.53 5.42
N HIS A 66 -0.92 -4.02 6.63
CA HIS A 66 0.12 -4.62 7.45
C HIS A 66 -0.52 -5.45 8.56
N SER A 67 0.20 -6.48 9.04
CA SER A 67 -0.29 -7.32 10.13
C SER A 67 -0.06 -6.65 11.49
N GLN A 68 -1.01 -6.80 12.40
CA GLN A 68 -0.87 -6.41 13.80
C GLN A 68 -0.31 -7.55 14.68
N GLU A 69 -0.24 -8.75 14.15
CA GLU A 69 0.12 -9.95 14.91
C GLU A 69 1.42 -10.61 14.46
N GLY A 70 2.36 -9.82 13.94
CA GLY A 70 3.68 -10.29 13.59
C GLY A 70 3.97 -10.26 12.11
N ALA A 71 5.16 -10.73 11.75
CA ALA A 71 5.71 -10.66 10.41
C ALA A 71 6.12 -12.04 9.88
N GLU A 72 5.40 -13.08 10.27
CA GLU A 72 5.66 -14.42 9.76
C GLU A 72 5.50 -14.45 8.25
N GLY A 73 6.48 -14.99 7.55
CA GLY A 73 6.48 -15.02 6.10
C GLY A 73 7.01 -13.75 5.43
N VAL A 74 7.55 -12.81 6.20
CA VAL A 74 8.18 -11.60 5.65
C VAL A 74 9.70 -11.79 5.65
N HIS A 75 10.31 -11.69 4.47
CA HIS A 75 11.74 -11.95 4.28
C HIS A 75 12.58 -10.70 4.00
N LYS A 76 11.94 -9.61 3.58
CA LYS A 76 12.60 -8.34 3.30
C LYS A 76 11.74 -7.19 3.83
N THR A 77 12.39 -6.07 4.13
CA THR A 77 11.67 -4.86 4.55
C THR A 77 11.45 -3.99 3.31
N ARG A 78 10.21 -3.91 2.85
CA ARG A 78 9.83 -3.21 1.61
C ARG A 78 8.43 -2.62 1.76
N ILE A 79 8.12 -1.65 0.89
CA ILE A 79 6.77 -1.12 0.74
C ILE A 79 6.35 -1.40 -0.69
N GLY A 80 5.11 -1.92 -0.88
CA GLY A 80 4.51 -2.07 -2.20
C GLY A 80 3.44 -1.02 -2.42
N PHE A 81 3.20 -0.63 -3.66
CA PHE A 81 2.21 0.38 -4.04
C PHE A 81 1.12 -0.23 -4.90
N MET A 82 -0.14 0.15 -4.64
CA MET A 82 -1.25 -0.15 -5.55
C MET A 82 -2.17 1.06 -5.65
N LYS A 83 -2.66 1.32 -6.87
CA LYS A 83 -3.67 2.35 -7.09
C LYS A 83 -4.87 1.72 -7.79
N LEU A 84 -6.06 1.96 -7.24
CA LEU A 84 -7.34 1.58 -7.84
C LEU A 84 -8.00 2.80 -8.45
N ASP A 85 -8.63 2.64 -9.63
CA ASP A 85 -9.39 3.73 -10.26
C ASP A 85 -10.66 4.04 -9.47
N LYS A 86 -11.25 3.02 -8.85
CA LYS A 86 -12.44 3.17 -8.02
C LYS A 86 -12.13 2.83 -6.57
N PRO A 87 -12.63 3.61 -5.60
CA PRO A 87 -12.41 3.30 -4.20
C PRO A 87 -13.09 1.99 -3.80
N VAL A 88 -12.46 1.27 -2.87
CA VAL A 88 -13.03 0.09 -2.24
C VAL A 88 -13.42 0.43 -0.81
N SER A 89 -14.60 -0.02 -0.38
CA SER A 89 -15.11 0.23 0.95
C SER A 89 -14.59 -0.79 1.95
N PHE A 90 -14.04 -0.30 3.07
CA PHE A 90 -13.68 -1.14 4.23
C PHE A 90 -14.78 -1.15 5.29
N ASP A 91 -15.64 -0.13 5.30
CA ASP A 91 -16.75 -0.01 6.22
C ASP A 91 -17.91 0.67 5.49
N PRO A 92 -19.00 -0.06 5.18
CA PRO A 92 -20.12 0.52 4.42
C PRO A 92 -20.78 1.71 5.13
N GLU A 93 -20.59 1.84 6.44
CA GLU A 93 -21.18 2.93 7.23
C GLU A 93 -20.26 4.14 7.37
N ASP A 94 -19.01 4.02 6.91
CA ASP A 94 -18.02 5.08 7.06
C ASP A 94 -17.25 5.28 5.75
N PRO A 95 -17.66 6.24 4.89
CA PRO A 95 -16.96 6.52 3.62
C PRO A 95 -15.52 7.01 3.79
N GLU A 96 -15.14 7.48 4.98
CA GLU A 96 -13.75 7.86 5.25
C GLU A 96 -12.82 6.64 5.29
N LYS A 97 -13.40 5.43 5.36
CA LYS A 97 -12.66 4.17 5.30
C LYS A 97 -12.62 3.59 3.89
N ASP A 98 -12.98 4.36 2.86
CA ASP A 98 -12.77 3.96 1.48
C ASP A 98 -11.31 4.21 1.08
N ALA A 99 -10.74 3.33 0.25
CA ALA A 99 -9.35 3.45 -0.15
C ALA A 99 -9.16 3.23 -1.66
N GLN A 100 -8.25 4.02 -2.25
CA GLN A 100 -7.82 3.89 -3.64
C GLN A 100 -6.30 3.69 -3.73
N LEU A 101 -5.54 4.27 -2.79
CA LEU A 101 -4.08 4.13 -2.73
C LEU A 101 -3.72 3.15 -1.62
N PHE A 102 -2.90 2.17 -1.95
CA PHE A 102 -2.48 1.13 -1.01
C PHE A 102 -0.96 1.13 -0.93
N PHE A 103 -0.44 1.24 0.28
CA PHE A 103 0.99 1.13 0.57
C PHE A 103 1.16 -0.05 1.51
N THR A 104 1.46 -1.22 0.95
CA THR A 104 1.59 -2.46 1.73
C THR A 104 2.94 -2.50 2.41
N LEU A 105 2.92 -2.69 3.72
CA LEU A 105 4.12 -2.65 4.54
C LEU A 105 4.58 -4.08 4.88
N ALA A 106 5.81 -4.40 4.47
CA ALA A 106 6.47 -5.64 4.83
C ALA A 106 7.73 -5.29 5.63
N SER A 107 7.86 -5.83 6.84
CA SER A 107 8.97 -5.50 7.72
C SER A 107 9.52 -6.74 8.42
N CYS A 108 10.83 -6.93 8.28
CA CYS A 108 11.59 -7.89 9.07
C CYS A 108 12.81 -7.23 9.73
N ASN A 109 12.95 -5.93 9.57
CA ASN A 109 14.04 -5.13 10.17
C ASN A 109 13.44 -3.82 10.72
N PRO A 110 13.41 -3.65 12.06
CA PRO A 110 12.77 -2.46 12.67
C PRO A 110 13.38 -1.14 12.25
N GLU A 111 14.70 -1.06 12.06
CA GLU A 111 15.36 0.18 11.66
C GLU A 111 15.01 0.58 10.23
N GLN A 112 15.09 -0.36 9.30
CA GLN A 112 14.69 -0.11 7.91
C GLN A 112 13.21 0.26 7.82
N HIS A 113 12.36 -0.42 8.61
CA HIS A 113 10.93 -0.13 8.64
C HIS A 113 10.68 1.31 9.11
N MET A 114 11.35 1.74 10.17
CA MET A 114 11.21 3.11 10.69
C MET A 114 11.60 4.12 9.61
N ASN A 115 12.72 3.90 8.92
CA ASN A 115 13.16 4.78 7.85
C ASN A 115 12.14 4.83 6.71
N ASN A 116 11.57 3.69 6.35
CA ASN A 116 10.53 3.62 5.32
C ASN A 116 9.27 4.37 5.75
N MET A 117 8.88 4.27 7.02
CA MET A 117 7.71 4.97 7.53
C MET A 117 7.89 6.49 7.55
N VAL A 118 9.09 6.97 7.89
CA VAL A 118 9.40 8.40 7.83
C VAL A 118 9.26 8.90 6.39
N ARG A 119 9.84 8.20 5.44
CA ARG A 119 9.79 8.57 4.01
C ARG A 119 8.35 8.56 3.49
N LEU A 120 7.59 7.52 3.85
CA LEU A 120 6.19 7.41 3.44
C LEU A 120 5.36 8.54 4.05
N SER A 121 5.56 8.85 5.32
CA SER A 121 4.84 9.93 5.98
C SER A 121 5.10 11.28 5.30
N GLU A 122 6.35 11.56 4.95
CA GLU A 122 6.70 12.80 4.24
C GLU A 122 5.99 12.87 2.88
N LEU A 123 5.94 11.76 2.17
CA LEU A 123 5.25 11.68 0.88
C LEU A 123 3.74 11.95 1.04
N LEU A 124 3.11 11.31 2.03
CA LEU A 124 1.67 11.43 2.25
C LEU A 124 1.24 12.78 2.82
N MET A 125 2.15 13.52 3.44
CA MET A 125 1.89 14.87 3.91
C MET A 125 1.87 15.89 2.77
N ASN A 126 2.37 15.53 1.60
CA ASN A 126 2.35 16.40 0.43
C ASN A 126 1.04 16.19 -0.34
N GLU A 127 0.10 17.11 -0.19
CA GLU A 127 -1.22 17.03 -0.80
C GLU A 127 -1.17 16.98 -2.34
N GLU A 128 -0.20 17.66 -2.94
CA GLU A 128 -0.03 17.66 -4.40
C GLU A 128 0.41 16.29 -4.90
N VAL A 129 1.28 15.62 -4.15
CA VAL A 129 1.73 14.26 -4.48
C VAL A 129 0.57 13.28 -4.38
N VAL A 130 -0.21 13.35 -3.30
CA VAL A 130 -1.37 12.46 -3.12
C VAL A 130 -2.39 12.66 -4.25
N ALA A 131 -2.69 13.93 -4.59
CA ALA A 131 -3.61 14.22 -5.69
C ALA A 131 -3.10 13.67 -7.03
N ALA A 132 -1.80 13.77 -7.28
CA ALA A 132 -1.19 13.25 -8.49
C ALA A 132 -1.23 11.71 -8.52
N LEU A 133 -0.98 11.06 -7.38
CA LEU A 133 -1.04 9.60 -7.27
C LEU A 133 -2.45 9.05 -7.54
N LEU A 134 -3.48 9.78 -7.11
CA LEU A 134 -4.87 9.40 -7.39
C LEU A 134 -5.22 9.44 -8.88
N LYS A 135 -4.45 10.17 -9.67
CA LYS A 135 -4.62 10.27 -11.13
C LYS A 135 -3.64 9.41 -11.92
N ALA A 136 -2.63 8.84 -11.26
CA ALA A 136 -1.63 8.02 -11.92
C ALA A 136 -2.26 6.74 -12.48
N GLU A 137 -1.82 6.33 -13.67
CA GLU A 137 -2.33 5.13 -14.35
C GLU A 137 -1.22 4.19 -14.80
N THR A 138 0.03 4.65 -14.79
CA THR A 138 1.18 3.88 -15.29
C THR A 138 2.39 4.08 -14.37
N PRO A 139 3.38 3.14 -14.42
CA PRO A 139 4.62 3.36 -13.67
C PRO A 139 5.39 4.60 -14.13
N GLU A 140 5.27 4.99 -15.39
CA GLU A 140 5.86 6.22 -15.90
C GLU A 140 5.29 7.45 -15.19
N ASP A 141 4.00 7.42 -14.85
CA ASP A 141 3.36 8.49 -14.09
C ASP A 141 4.02 8.63 -12.70
N LEU A 142 4.39 7.52 -12.06
CA LEU A 142 5.09 7.56 -10.77
C LEU A 142 6.46 8.23 -10.90
N LEU A 143 7.18 7.96 -11.99
CA LEU A 143 8.48 8.59 -12.25
C LEU A 143 8.33 10.11 -12.47
N GLU A 144 7.28 10.53 -13.17
CA GLU A 144 7.00 11.95 -13.38
C GLU A 144 6.66 12.66 -12.07
N ILE A 145 5.87 12.03 -11.22
CA ILE A 145 5.53 12.58 -9.91
C ILE A 145 6.79 12.72 -9.04
N GLN A 146 7.64 11.71 -9.05
CA GLN A 146 8.92 11.74 -8.33
C GLN A 146 9.75 12.93 -8.79
N LYS A 147 9.89 13.09 -10.11
CA LYS A 147 10.69 14.16 -10.69
C LYS A 147 10.12 15.55 -10.39
N GLN A 148 8.80 15.70 -10.46
CA GLN A 148 8.14 16.99 -10.31
C GLN A 148 8.06 17.47 -8.86
N TYR A 149 7.84 16.57 -7.91
CA TYR A 149 7.52 16.94 -6.53
C TYR A 149 8.52 16.49 -5.49
N LEU A 150 9.31 15.45 -5.75
CA LEU A 150 10.15 14.81 -4.74
C LEU A 150 11.65 14.91 -5.00
N ASP A 151 12.06 15.15 -6.23
CA ASP A 151 13.49 15.32 -6.58
C ASP A 151 13.96 16.75 -6.41
#